data_16bdf54a0ce9cd5e9e5e888a9e66c9fd
#
_entry.id   16bdf54a0ce9cd5e9e5e888a9e66c9fd
#
_cell.length_a   1.000
_cell.length_b   1.000
_cell.length_c   1.000
_cell.angle_alpha   90.00
_cell.angle_beta   90.00
_cell.angle_gamma   90.00
#
_symmetry.space_group_name_H-M   'P 1'
#
loop_
_entity.id
_entity.type
_entity.pdbx_description
1 polymer ?
#
loop_
_entity_poly.entity_id
_entity_poly.type
_entity_poly.pdbx_seq_one_letter_code
_entity_poly.pdbx_strand_id
1 'polypeptide(L)'
;MKKFALILALLMLLTSLVGCGEKLLPEERPDDFSFSLVWGVYGTSSYDSRTGKLVKTTDATNPEDYVTYLRLSDEMLDYFYRLLRDLDVEDYPDEYDPDPHTMCTPSSALTVTVRAGGKTKTVKVEDMAASRISLIGKSKRYVETCTDIRDLLMESDEWTALPEYEFFYD
;
A
#
# COMPACT_ATOMS: atom_id res chain seq x y z
N MET A 1 -48.88 -7.54 -26.31
CA MET A 1 -47.47 -7.66 -26.68
C MET A 1 -46.66 -6.40 -26.34
N LYS A 2 -47.08 -5.16 -26.69
CA LYS A 2 -46.35 -3.93 -26.41
C LYS A 2 -46.13 -3.65 -24.90
N LYS A 3 -47.11 -3.96 -24.04
CA LYS A 3 -47.00 -3.79 -22.58
C LYS A 3 -46.01 -4.76 -21.91
N PHE A 4 -45.90 -5.99 -22.45
CA PHE A 4 -44.97 -7.01 -21.96
C PHE A 4 -43.51 -6.67 -22.32
N ALA A 5 -43.28 -6.11 -23.52
CA ALA A 5 -41.98 -5.64 -23.96
C ALA A 5 -41.50 -4.44 -23.13
N LEU A 6 -42.41 -3.55 -22.73
CA LEU A 6 -42.07 -2.38 -21.87
C LEU A 6 -41.67 -2.80 -20.47
N ILE A 7 -42.36 -3.80 -19.88
CA ILE A 7 -42.05 -4.32 -18.56
C ILE A 7 -40.69 -5.05 -18.58
N LEU A 8 -40.40 -5.82 -19.63
CA LEU A 8 -39.13 -6.53 -19.78
C LEU A 8 -37.96 -5.53 -19.97
N ALA A 9 -38.15 -4.47 -20.74
CA ALA A 9 -37.17 -3.38 -20.90
C ALA A 9 -36.92 -2.63 -19.58
N LEU A 10 -37.98 -2.38 -18.80
CA LEU A 10 -37.87 -1.73 -17.49
C LEU A 10 -37.15 -2.61 -16.48
N LEU A 11 -37.38 -3.95 -16.51
CA LEU A 11 -36.67 -4.91 -15.66
C LEU A 11 -35.17 -4.98 -16.02
N MET A 12 -34.81 -4.95 -17.31
CA MET A 12 -33.41 -4.91 -17.74
C MET A 12 -32.72 -3.59 -17.37
N LEU A 13 -33.46 -2.48 -17.38
CA LEU A 13 -32.91 -1.19 -16.95
C LEU A 13 -32.66 -1.13 -15.44
N LEU A 14 -33.50 -1.82 -14.63
CA LEU A 14 -33.33 -1.87 -13.17
C LEU A 14 -32.15 -2.76 -12.73
N THR A 15 -31.78 -3.77 -13.51
CA THR A 15 -30.61 -4.63 -13.22
C THR A 15 -29.29 -3.92 -13.53
N SER A 16 -29.27 -2.91 -14.38
CA SER A 16 -28.09 -2.10 -14.67
C SER A 16 -27.80 -0.99 -13.63
N LEU A 17 -28.72 -0.75 -12.69
CA LEU A 17 -28.56 0.25 -11.62
C LEU A 17 -28.08 -0.30 -10.29
N VAL A 18 -27.91 -1.63 -10.16
CA VAL A 18 -27.24 -2.25 -9.02
C VAL A 18 -25.74 -2.27 -9.32
N GLY A 19 -25.16 -1.10 -9.55
CA GLY A 19 -23.74 -0.87 -9.40
C GLY A 19 -23.43 -0.86 -7.92
N CYS A 20 -23.39 -2.01 -7.27
CA CYS A 20 -22.66 -2.19 -6.04
C CYS A 20 -21.23 -1.78 -6.37
N GLY A 21 -20.72 -0.68 -5.81
CA GLY A 21 -19.37 -0.22 -6.07
C GLY A 21 -18.44 -1.40 -5.83
N GLU A 22 -17.90 -1.94 -6.92
CA GLU A 22 -16.99 -3.09 -6.85
C GLU A 22 -15.78 -2.67 -6.04
N LYS A 23 -15.54 -3.37 -4.93
CA LYS A 23 -14.39 -3.09 -4.08
C LYS A 23 -13.10 -3.13 -4.91
N LEU A 24 -12.16 -2.28 -4.58
CA LEU A 24 -10.83 -2.29 -5.20
C LEU A 24 -10.15 -3.65 -4.99
N LEU A 25 -10.28 -4.19 -3.77
CA LEU A 25 -9.72 -5.49 -3.39
C LEU A 25 -10.88 -6.45 -3.04
N PRO A 26 -11.39 -7.23 -4.02
CA PRO A 26 -12.41 -8.25 -3.80
C PRO A 26 -11.89 -9.40 -2.91
N GLU A 27 -12.72 -10.42 -2.66
CA GLU A 27 -12.33 -11.56 -1.81
C GLU A 27 -11.21 -12.39 -2.47
N GLU A 28 -11.27 -12.59 -3.78
CA GLU A 28 -10.25 -13.27 -4.57
C GLU A 28 -9.28 -12.26 -5.17
N ARG A 29 -7.98 -12.53 -5.10
CA ARG A 29 -6.93 -11.67 -5.66
C ARG A 29 -7.06 -11.61 -7.19
N PRO A 30 -7.26 -10.42 -7.79
CA PRO A 30 -7.23 -10.27 -9.25
C PRO A 30 -5.84 -10.56 -9.84
N ASP A 31 -5.80 -11.07 -11.06
CA ASP A 31 -4.54 -11.41 -11.76
C ASP A 31 -3.63 -10.18 -11.97
N ASP A 32 -4.21 -8.98 -12.10
CA ASP A 32 -3.49 -7.72 -12.27
C ASP A 32 -3.13 -7.04 -10.95
N PHE A 33 -3.34 -7.73 -9.81
CA PHE A 33 -2.97 -7.16 -8.51
C PHE A 33 -1.47 -6.89 -8.43
N SER A 34 -1.17 -5.70 -7.99
CA SER A 34 0.18 -5.30 -7.61
C SER A 34 0.13 -4.20 -6.56
N PHE A 35 1.21 -4.06 -5.81
CA PHE A 35 1.34 -2.98 -4.85
C PHE A 35 2.75 -2.39 -4.90
N SER A 36 2.88 -1.17 -4.41
CA SER A 36 4.18 -0.58 -4.07
C SER A 36 4.11 0.05 -2.69
N LEU A 37 5.22 0.00 -1.98
CA LEU A 37 5.41 0.60 -0.67
C LEU A 37 6.63 1.51 -0.71
N VAL A 38 6.51 2.71 -0.15
CA VAL A 38 7.60 3.67 0.07
C VAL A 38 7.71 3.92 1.55
N TRP A 39 8.92 3.88 2.10
CA TRP A 39 9.15 4.04 3.53
C TRP A 39 10.48 4.71 3.84
N GLY A 40 10.66 5.02 5.12
CA GLY A 40 11.89 5.59 5.64
C GLY A 40 11.89 7.11 5.67
N VAL A 41 12.98 7.66 6.16
CA VAL A 41 13.15 9.10 6.28
C VAL A 41 13.13 9.72 4.89
N TYR A 42 12.25 10.69 4.69
CA TYR A 42 12.00 11.36 3.42
C TYR A 42 11.58 10.41 2.27
N GLY A 43 11.08 9.20 2.59
CA GLY A 43 10.56 8.28 1.59
C GLY A 43 11.62 7.71 0.64
N THR A 44 12.80 7.41 1.13
CA THR A 44 13.95 7.04 0.31
C THR A 44 14.04 5.56 -0.04
N SER A 45 13.42 4.67 0.73
CA SER A 45 13.37 3.23 0.41
C SER A 45 12.04 2.85 -0.20
N SER A 46 12.02 1.85 -1.10
CA SER A 46 10.78 1.47 -1.77
C SER A 46 10.81 0.06 -2.34
N TYR A 47 9.61 -0.51 -2.54
CA TYR A 47 9.38 -1.75 -3.26
C TYR A 47 8.20 -1.61 -4.22
N ASP A 48 8.32 -2.18 -5.42
CA ASP A 48 7.23 -2.29 -6.40
C ASP A 48 7.08 -3.75 -6.83
N SER A 49 5.98 -4.41 -6.44
CA SER A 49 5.74 -5.84 -6.69
C SER A 49 5.56 -6.17 -8.16
N ARG A 50 5.17 -5.20 -9.00
CA ARG A 50 4.98 -5.41 -10.43
C ARG A 50 6.31 -5.62 -11.16
N THR A 51 7.34 -4.91 -10.73
CA THR A 51 8.68 -4.97 -11.33
C THR A 51 9.64 -5.81 -10.51
N GLY A 52 9.31 -6.04 -9.23
CA GLY A 52 10.20 -6.61 -8.23
C GLY A 52 11.29 -5.64 -7.76
N LYS A 53 11.29 -4.38 -8.24
CA LYS A 53 12.32 -3.41 -7.88
C LYS A 53 12.27 -3.09 -6.39
N LEU A 54 13.40 -3.29 -5.72
CA LEU A 54 13.61 -3.00 -4.31
C LEU A 54 14.76 -1.99 -4.19
N VAL A 55 14.49 -0.88 -3.51
CA VAL A 55 15.43 0.23 -3.33
C VAL A 55 15.70 0.44 -1.85
N LYS A 56 16.98 0.52 -1.48
CA LYS A 56 17.45 0.82 -0.13
C LYS A 56 18.36 2.05 -0.19
N THR A 57 18.05 3.05 0.62
CA THR A 57 18.97 4.16 0.90
C THR A 57 19.81 3.80 2.11
N THR A 58 21.10 4.08 2.08
CA THR A 58 22.03 3.64 3.12
C THR A 58 22.70 4.78 3.88
N ASP A 59 22.53 6.02 3.46
CA ASP A 59 23.19 7.18 4.08
C ASP A 59 22.17 8.31 4.34
N ALA A 60 22.17 8.84 5.55
CA ALA A 60 21.32 9.97 5.93
C ALA A 60 21.86 11.32 5.44
N THR A 61 23.18 11.45 5.26
CA THR A 61 23.86 12.72 4.91
C THR A 61 24.15 12.87 3.42
N ASN A 62 24.36 11.76 2.74
CA ASN A 62 24.61 11.72 1.29
C ASN A 62 23.95 10.44 0.73
N PRO A 63 22.61 10.40 0.70
CA PRO A 63 21.88 9.19 0.37
C PRO A 63 22.22 8.66 -1.01
N GLU A 64 22.69 7.41 -1.05
CA GLU A 64 22.84 6.62 -2.27
C GLU A 64 21.76 5.57 -2.31
N ASP A 65 21.15 5.40 -3.48
CA ASP A 65 20.17 4.35 -3.71
C ASP A 65 20.85 3.06 -4.14
N TYR A 66 20.68 2.01 -3.35
CA TYR A 66 21.04 0.65 -3.76
C TYR A 66 19.80 -0.05 -4.32
N VAL A 67 19.94 -0.62 -5.49
CA VAL A 67 18.83 -1.24 -6.21
C VAL A 67 19.08 -2.74 -6.38
N THR A 68 18.10 -3.53 -5.99
CA THR A 68 18.03 -4.97 -6.26
C THR A 68 16.63 -5.33 -6.74
N TYR A 69 16.39 -6.63 -7.00
CA TYR A 69 15.11 -7.12 -7.46
C TYR A 69 14.69 -8.33 -6.63
N LEU A 70 13.60 -8.16 -5.90
CA LEU A 70 12.92 -9.21 -5.12
C LEU A 70 11.66 -9.64 -5.87
N ARG A 71 11.59 -10.91 -6.23
CA ARG A 71 10.37 -11.48 -6.82
C ARG A 71 9.63 -12.28 -5.74
N LEU A 72 8.48 -11.79 -5.34
CA LEU A 72 7.63 -12.48 -4.37
C LEU A 72 7.10 -13.80 -4.94
N SER A 73 6.97 -14.82 -4.08
CA SER A 73 6.20 -16.01 -4.39
C SER A 73 4.69 -15.67 -4.44
N ASP A 74 3.90 -16.54 -5.09
CA ASP A 74 2.44 -16.36 -5.12
C ASP A 74 1.84 -16.38 -3.71
N GLU A 75 2.35 -17.23 -2.80
CA GLU A 75 1.88 -17.29 -1.42
C GLU A 75 2.16 -15.98 -0.66
N MET A 76 3.33 -15.37 -0.88
CA MET A 76 3.69 -14.11 -0.24
C MET A 76 2.86 -12.96 -0.83
N LEU A 77 2.64 -12.97 -2.16
CA LEU A 77 1.80 -11.98 -2.82
C LEU A 77 0.34 -12.08 -2.36
N ASP A 78 -0.20 -13.30 -2.17
CA ASP A 78 -1.52 -13.55 -1.59
C ASP A 78 -1.60 -13.09 -0.13
N TYR A 79 -0.53 -13.27 0.63
CA TYR A 79 -0.48 -12.80 2.01
C TYR A 79 -0.55 -11.27 2.08
N PHE A 80 0.25 -10.56 1.29
CA PHE A 80 0.21 -9.09 1.23
C PHE A 80 -1.13 -8.57 0.68
N TYR A 81 -1.71 -9.28 -0.30
CA TYR A 81 -3.06 -8.98 -0.78
C TYR A 81 -4.07 -8.99 0.36
N ARG A 82 -4.08 -10.06 1.18
CA ARG A 82 -5.00 -10.16 2.32
C ARG A 82 -4.78 -9.04 3.34
N LEU A 83 -3.54 -8.70 3.67
CA LEU A 83 -3.24 -7.59 4.59
C LEU A 83 -3.81 -6.27 4.09
N LEU A 84 -3.61 -5.95 2.81
CA LEU A 84 -4.09 -4.70 2.20
C LEU A 84 -5.61 -4.68 2.02
N ARG A 85 -6.22 -5.82 1.71
CA ARG A 85 -7.67 -5.98 1.65
C ARG A 85 -8.30 -5.79 3.03
N ASP A 86 -7.76 -6.46 4.05
CA ASP A 86 -8.29 -6.43 5.41
C ASP A 86 -8.05 -5.07 6.08
N LEU A 87 -7.07 -4.30 5.59
CA LEU A 87 -6.88 -2.89 5.93
C LEU A 87 -8.03 -2.02 5.43
N ASP A 88 -8.77 -2.43 4.39
CA ASP A 88 -9.71 -1.59 3.63
C ASP A 88 -9.00 -0.32 3.10
N VAL A 89 -7.90 -0.51 2.37
CA VAL A 89 -7.03 0.59 1.92
C VAL A 89 -7.78 1.67 1.11
N GLU A 90 -8.87 1.31 0.45
CA GLU A 90 -9.74 2.23 -0.31
C GLU A 90 -10.47 3.25 0.57
N ASP A 91 -10.67 2.95 1.85
CA ASP A 91 -11.36 3.80 2.83
C ASP A 91 -10.46 4.91 3.41
N TYR A 92 -9.19 4.94 3.06
CA TYR A 92 -8.26 5.99 3.48
C TYR A 92 -8.25 7.14 2.48
N PRO A 93 -8.06 8.40 2.92
CA PRO A 93 -7.85 9.52 2.00
C PRO A 93 -6.53 9.33 1.22
N ASP A 94 -6.42 9.98 0.05
CA ASP A 94 -5.21 9.88 -0.78
C ASP A 94 -3.98 10.52 -0.10
N GLU A 95 -4.19 11.61 0.63
CA GLU A 95 -3.21 12.17 1.57
C GLU A 95 -3.69 11.88 2.98
N TYR A 96 -2.89 11.13 3.74
CA TYR A 96 -3.25 10.66 5.06
C TYR A 96 -2.18 11.01 6.08
N ASP A 97 -2.60 11.66 7.15
CA ASP A 97 -1.78 11.91 8.32
C ASP A 97 -2.31 11.04 9.48
N PRO A 98 -1.56 10.01 9.89
CA PRO A 98 -1.96 9.15 10.99
C PRO A 98 -1.87 9.80 12.36
N ASP A 99 -1.11 10.90 12.53
CA ASP A 99 -0.95 11.62 13.77
C ASP A 99 -0.85 13.15 13.57
N PRO A 100 -1.97 13.81 13.23
CA PRO A 100 -2.00 15.23 12.86
C PRO A 100 -1.61 16.20 13.97
N HIS A 101 -1.34 15.70 15.17
CA HIS A 101 -0.96 16.52 16.34
C HIS A 101 0.52 16.45 16.65
N THR A 102 1.28 15.62 15.93
CA THR A 102 2.71 15.44 16.17
C THR A 102 3.51 15.84 14.94
N MET A 103 4.40 16.78 15.08
CA MET A 103 5.38 17.15 14.05
C MET A 103 6.70 16.45 14.35
N CYS A 104 7.31 15.87 13.33
CA CYS A 104 8.59 15.18 13.43
C CYS A 104 9.57 15.70 12.39
N THR A 105 10.82 15.91 12.79
CA THR A 105 11.91 16.24 11.88
C THR A 105 13.14 15.43 12.27
N PRO A 106 13.69 14.63 11.37
CA PRO A 106 13.23 14.38 10.00
C PRO A 106 11.92 13.59 9.94
N SER A 107 11.09 13.85 8.95
CA SER A 107 9.82 13.14 8.75
C SER A 107 10.04 11.77 8.12
N SER A 108 9.16 10.82 8.45
CA SER A 108 9.15 9.48 7.87
C SER A 108 7.96 9.30 6.93
N ALA A 109 8.21 8.71 5.79
CA ALA A 109 7.16 8.30 4.86
C ALA A 109 6.71 6.87 5.11
N LEU A 110 5.44 6.60 4.80
CA LEU A 110 4.88 5.26 4.73
C LEU A 110 3.72 5.26 3.72
N THR A 111 4.06 5.29 2.44
CA THR A 111 3.09 5.42 1.35
C THR A 111 2.85 4.07 0.68
N VAL A 112 1.58 3.66 0.60
CA VAL A 112 1.19 2.44 -0.14
C VAL A 112 0.40 2.81 -1.39
N THR A 113 0.71 2.15 -2.50
CA THR A 113 -0.10 2.19 -3.72
C THR A 113 -0.55 0.77 -4.06
N VAL A 114 -1.84 0.60 -4.30
CA VAL A 114 -2.45 -0.67 -4.69
C VAL A 114 -3.07 -0.54 -6.07
N ARG A 115 -2.89 -1.57 -6.90
CA ARG A 115 -3.48 -1.68 -8.24
C ARG A 115 -4.19 -3.01 -8.36
N ALA A 116 -5.46 -2.99 -8.77
CA ALA A 116 -6.27 -4.18 -8.99
C ALA A 116 -7.48 -3.85 -9.86
N GLY A 117 -7.89 -4.76 -10.73
CA GLY A 117 -9.06 -4.60 -11.61
C GLY A 117 -8.97 -3.33 -12.47
N GLY A 118 -7.79 -2.96 -12.93
CA GLY A 118 -7.55 -1.75 -13.70
C GLY A 118 -7.67 -0.43 -12.91
N LYS A 119 -7.92 -0.49 -11.60
CA LYS A 119 -8.01 0.66 -10.69
C LYS A 119 -6.70 0.84 -9.92
N THR A 120 -6.46 2.04 -9.43
CA THR A 120 -5.30 2.36 -8.59
C THR A 120 -5.76 3.20 -7.39
N LYS A 121 -5.26 2.86 -6.22
CA LYS A 121 -5.39 3.66 -5.00
C LYS A 121 -4.03 3.89 -4.40
N THR A 122 -3.74 5.13 -4.05
CA THR A 122 -2.57 5.52 -3.28
C THR A 122 -3.03 6.17 -1.98
N VAL A 123 -2.42 5.75 -0.89
CA VAL A 123 -2.51 6.41 0.42
C VAL A 123 -1.12 6.93 0.74
N LYS A 124 -0.97 8.24 0.68
CA LYS A 124 0.31 8.93 0.83
C LYS A 124 0.45 9.42 2.26
N VAL A 125 1.44 8.93 2.96
CA VAL A 125 1.86 9.39 4.28
C VAL A 125 3.30 9.86 4.17
N GLU A 126 3.55 11.16 4.35
CA GLU A 126 4.88 11.77 4.18
C GLU A 126 5.43 12.37 5.47
N ASP A 127 4.58 12.59 6.47
CA ASP A 127 4.99 13.26 7.72
C ASP A 127 4.53 12.43 8.92
N MET A 128 5.15 11.26 9.09
CA MET A 128 4.85 10.36 10.18
C MET A 128 5.86 10.54 11.30
N ALA A 129 5.37 10.78 12.53
CA ALA A 129 6.19 10.78 13.71
C ALA A 129 6.77 9.38 13.99
N ALA A 130 8.01 9.32 14.48
CA ALA A 130 8.68 8.07 14.83
C ALA A 130 7.98 7.31 15.99
N SER A 131 7.24 8.03 16.84
CA SER A 131 6.55 7.44 17.99
C SER A 131 5.16 6.93 17.62
N ARG A 132 4.95 5.62 17.66
CA ARG A 132 3.67 4.94 17.37
C ARG A 132 2.80 4.74 18.61
N ILE A 133 3.22 5.24 19.76
CA ILE A 133 2.60 4.91 21.08
C ILE A 133 1.20 5.50 21.21
N SER A 134 0.93 6.61 20.50
CA SER A 134 -0.36 7.31 20.55
C SER A 134 -1.37 6.87 19.50
N LEU A 135 -0.98 6.06 18.51
CA LEU A 135 -1.86 5.69 17.40
C LEU A 135 -2.97 4.73 17.83
N ILE A 136 -4.20 5.04 17.45
CA ILE A 136 -5.39 4.21 17.72
C ILE A 136 -6.25 4.03 16.45
N GLY A 137 -7.10 3.01 16.44
CA GLY A 137 -8.10 2.81 15.39
C GLY A 137 -7.49 2.68 13.99
N LYS A 138 -7.97 3.48 13.04
CA LYS A 138 -7.53 3.44 11.63
C LYS A 138 -6.05 3.77 11.47
N SER A 139 -5.54 4.76 12.20
CA SER A 139 -4.14 5.17 12.14
C SER A 139 -3.20 4.04 12.57
N LYS A 140 -3.52 3.39 13.68
CA LYS A 140 -2.77 2.23 14.16
C LYS A 140 -2.78 1.10 13.13
N ARG A 141 -3.95 0.71 12.63
CA ARG A 141 -4.08 -0.36 11.62
C ARG A 141 -3.26 -0.07 10.37
N TYR A 142 -3.33 1.15 9.83
CA TYR A 142 -2.57 1.53 8.66
C TYR A 142 -1.06 1.37 8.87
N VAL A 143 -0.55 1.98 9.95
CA VAL A 143 0.87 1.96 10.25
C VAL A 143 1.37 0.55 10.54
N GLU A 144 0.63 -0.25 11.31
CA GLU A 144 0.98 -1.64 11.61
C GLU A 144 1.00 -2.48 10.31
N THR A 145 -0.06 -2.44 9.50
CA THR A 145 -0.12 -3.23 8.26
C THR A 145 1.01 -2.88 7.28
N CYS A 146 1.24 -1.59 7.03
CA CYS A 146 2.32 -1.18 6.13
C CYS A 146 3.70 -1.49 6.70
N THR A 147 3.86 -1.45 8.03
CA THR A 147 5.09 -1.83 8.71
C THR A 147 5.34 -3.33 8.61
N ASP A 148 4.33 -4.16 8.81
CA ASP A 148 4.45 -5.62 8.69
C ASP A 148 4.89 -6.01 7.27
N ILE A 149 4.30 -5.38 6.23
CA ILE A 149 4.72 -5.59 4.84
C ILE A 149 6.17 -5.17 4.64
N ARG A 150 6.56 -3.97 5.13
CA ARG A 150 7.93 -3.46 5.07
C ARG A 150 8.92 -4.41 5.73
N ASP A 151 8.63 -4.85 6.94
CA ASP A 151 9.53 -5.68 7.74
C ASP A 151 9.78 -7.03 7.04
N LEU A 152 8.73 -7.65 6.47
CA LEU A 152 8.89 -8.87 5.67
C LEU A 152 9.72 -8.65 4.39
N LEU A 153 9.59 -7.49 3.74
CA LEU A 153 10.44 -7.13 2.60
C LEU A 153 11.91 -6.95 3.03
N MET A 154 12.13 -6.36 4.21
CA MET A 154 13.47 -6.14 4.78
C MET A 154 14.12 -7.41 5.35
N GLU A 155 13.35 -8.46 5.61
CA GLU A 155 13.86 -9.79 6.01
C GLU A 155 14.33 -10.61 4.79
N SER A 156 14.07 -10.17 3.55
CA SER A 156 14.49 -10.90 2.35
C SER A 156 16.01 -10.96 2.20
N ASP A 157 16.50 -12.05 1.56
CA ASP A 157 17.92 -12.21 1.26
C ASP A 157 18.43 -11.07 0.35
N GLU A 158 17.58 -10.58 -0.56
CA GLU A 158 17.90 -9.48 -1.46
C GLU A 158 18.12 -8.16 -0.71
N TRP A 159 17.33 -7.89 0.32
CA TRP A 159 17.52 -6.70 1.17
C TRP A 159 18.74 -6.82 2.05
N THR A 160 18.91 -7.97 2.70
CA THR A 160 20.01 -8.19 3.65
C THR A 160 21.38 -8.26 2.98
N ALA A 161 21.43 -8.59 1.66
CA ALA A 161 22.63 -8.54 0.86
C ALA A 161 23.08 -7.12 0.46
N LEU A 162 22.21 -6.11 0.61
CA LEU A 162 22.55 -4.72 0.32
C LEU A 162 23.40 -4.12 1.45
N PRO A 163 24.21 -3.10 1.17
CA PRO A 163 25.04 -2.45 2.20
C PRO A 163 24.23 -2.00 3.43
N GLU A 164 24.86 -2.07 4.58
CA GLU A 164 24.31 -1.59 5.84
C GLU A 164 24.22 -0.06 5.84
N TYR A 165 23.34 0.50 6.69
CA TYR A 165 23.30 1.94 6.93
C TYR A 165 24.60 2.38 7.62
N GLU A 166 25.25 3.39 7.07
CA GLU A 166 26.46 3.95 7.66
C GLU A 166 26.12 5.11 8.62
N PHE A 167 25.07 5.87 8.32
CA PHE A 167 24.62 7.00 9.12
C PHE A 167 23.10 6.93 9.34
N PHE A 168 22.70 7.29 10.54
CA PHE A 168 21.29 7.32 10.95
C PHE A 168 20.91 8.72 11.41
N TYR A 169 19.63 9.04 11.28
CA TYR A 169 19.06 10.17 12.01
C TYR A 169 18.72 9.68 13.43
N ASP A 170 19.19 10.40 14.44
CA ASP A 170 18.90 10.15 15.86
C ASP A 170 17.53 10.71 16.27
#